data_2f8a85f15124df9e303614e11f1f4a32
#
_entry.id   2f8a85f15124df9e303614e11f1f4a32
#
_cell.length_a   1.000
_cell.length_b   1.000
_cell.length_c   1.000
_cell.angle_alpha   90.00
_cell.angle_beta   90.00
_cell.angle_gamma   90.00
#
_symmetry.space_group_name_H-M   'P 1'
#
loop_
_entity.id
_entity.type
_entity.pdbx_description
1 polymer ?
#
loop_
_entity_poly.entity_id
_entity_poly.type
_entity_poly.pdbx_seq_one_letter_code
_entity_poly.pdbx_strand_id
1 'polypeptide(L)'
;KSEDGETTSNYTINLTSAASADASLNDFSVKYVKDGKEGDTYTASNGTLTLPYSAKAEMGNYKVYAQTNSGAVAAYGDSSDEIENGVTTLGTTGLIDAETSKITLTVIAESYSGDVVVRTYTITVKYENAKTARSLTSAEFVGTNEESKITEDNTYAAKKGTAKADIDADDEDETVNTIKVTVPFSFETVNEEQTAYLNALTLSDGATAYDADGEEIYLVGDEDNDASDFVLTGMFDAVDSNGNLDVDKAIAIYVLSEKAVIDAKAAAEEINADFVAANGTVYYVYAVKDDAAEGNSLTSIESTLNENVTAKVSGTTITITVPGSYAEEETEFTLNFKTSKLASLVVDQDADTEGLVSDNGNEDLKDDPETTKFSVDADGNLTAGGTEIANGGKIYVRSESGEFKTYTVKTVVNEKEDGAELTSVSVNGIRASISGKTVTVNLP
;
A
#
# COMPACT_ATOMS: atom_id res chain seq x y z
N LYS A 1 -62.36 6.36 55.24
CA LYS A 1 -63.39 7.17 55.87
C LYS A 1 -64.71 6.82 55.24
N SER A 2 -65.80 6.74 56.04
CA SER A 2 -67.16 6.65 55.54
C SER A 2 -67.58 7.95 54.90
N GLU A 3 -68.67 7.95 54.14
CA GLU A 3 -69.17 9.14 53.38
C GLU A 3 -69.56 10.26 54.34
N ASP A 4 -69.98 9.91 55.62
CA ASP A 4 -70.32 10.88 56.67
C ASP A 4 -69.04 11.50 57.34
N GLY A 5 -67.86 10.95 57.08
CA GLY A 5 -66.57 11.42 57.58
C GLY A 5 -66.33 11.06 59.06
N GLU A 6 -67.28 10.38 59.75
CA GLU A 6 -67.18 10.06 61.21
C GLU A 6 -66.52 8.73 61.44
N THR A 7 -66.68 7.76 60.60
CA THR A 7 -66.08 6.42 60.75
C THR A 7 -64.83 6.27 59.93
N THR A 8 -63.73 5.89 60.60
CA THR A 8 -62.49 5.54 59.94
C THR A 8 -62.14 4.08 60.21
N SER A 9 -61.87 3.31 59.17
CA SER A 9 -61.30 1.99 59.32
C SER A 9 -59.84 2.03 58.78
N ASN A 10 -58.98 1.50 59.64
CA ASN A 10 -57.56 1.31 59.24
C ASN A 10 -57.41 -0.09 58.63
N TYR A 11 -56.87 -0.12 57.43
CA TYR A 11 -56.48 -1.39 56.83
C TYR A 11 -54.96 -1.47 56.87
N THR A 12 -54.50 -2.61 57.37
CA THR A 12 -53.07 -2.92 57.28
C THR A 12 -52.84 -3.71 55.97
N ILE A 13 -52.03 -3.16 55.08
CA ILE A 13 -51.60 -3.86 53.90
C ILE A 13 -50.29 -4.55 54.29
N ASN A 14 -50.28 -5.86 54.39
CA ASN A 14 -49.06 -6.64 54.53
C ASN A 14 -48.57 -6.95 53.13
N LEU A 15 -47.43 -6.37 52.78
CA LEU A 15 -46.71 -6.73 51.61
C LEU A 15 -45.75 -7.87 51.95
N THR A 16 -46.00 -9.04 51.44
CA THR A 16 -45.08 -10.16 51.50
C THR A 16 -44.41 -10.36 50.20
N SER A 17 -43.09 -10.31 50.16
CA SER A 17 -42.29 -10.76 49.05
C SER A 17 -41.80 -12.16 49.33
N ALA A 18 -42.04 -13.10 48.45
CA ALA A 18 -41.43 -14.41 48.50
C ALA A 18 -40.11 -14.36 47.75
N ALA A 19 -39.05 -14.74 48.45
CA ALA A 19 -37.74 -14.89 47.77
C ALA A 19 -37.78 -16.04 46.75
N SER A 20 -37.14 -15.85 45.65
CA SER A 20 -37.00 -16.87 44.63
C SER A 20 -36.03 -17.96 45.05
N ALA A 21 -36.41 -19.21 44.95
CA ALA A 21 -35.53 -20.35 45.14
C ALA A 21 -34.84 -20.80 43.85
N ASP A 22 -34.93 -19.98 42.80
CA ASP A 22 -34.38 -20.30 41.51
C ASP A 22 -32.92 -19.84 41.36
N ALA A 23 -31.99 -20.79 41.35
CA ALA A 23 -30.55 -20.59 41.11
C ALA A 23 -30.15 -20.88 39.65
N SER A 24 -31.01 -20.51 38.71
CA SER A 24 -30.71 -20.73 37.28
C SER A 24 -29.72 -19.70 36.74
N LEU A 25 -28.74 -20.17 35.98
CA LEU A 25 -27.89 -19.38 35.11
C LEU A 25 -28.56 -19.33 33.73
N ASN A 26 -28.99 -18.15 33.32
CA ASN A 26 -29.72 -17.94 32.06
C ASN A 26 -28.78 -17.71 30.88
N ASP A 27 -27.69 -16.99 31.14
CA ASP A 27 -26.67 -16.72 30.10
C ASP A 27 -25.29 -16.57 30.72
N PHE A 28 -24.26 -16.91 29.95
CA PHE A 28 -22.88 -16.74 30.31
C PHE A 28 -22.09 -16.31 29.07
N SER A 29 -21.38 -15.20 29.17
CA SER A 29 -20.55 -14.69 28.12
C SER A 29 -19.27 -14.07 28.63
N VAL A 30 -18.30 -13.95 27.78
CA VAL A 30 -17.08 -13.16 27.99
C VAL A 30 -16.93 -12.12 26.91
N LYS A 31 -16.38 -10.97 27.26
CA LYS A 31 -16.15 -9.87 26.36
C LYS A 31 -14.69 -9.50 26.40
N TYR A 32 -14.09 -9.37 25.21
CA TYR A 32 -12.74 -8.84 25.11
C TYR A 32 -12.71 -7.35 25.44
N VAL A 33 -11.79 -6.93 26.31
CA VAL A 33 -11.61 -5.51 26.70
C VAL A 33 -10.12 -5.24 26.81
N LYS A 34 -9.61 -4.39 25.95
CA LYS A 34 -8.21 -3.94 25.97
C LYS A 34 -8.17 -2.42 26.01
N ASP A 35 -7.35 -1.85 26.90
CA ASP A 35 -7.16 -0.40 27.05
C ASP A 35 -8.48 0.38 27.21
N GLY A 36 -9.46 -0.24 27.90
CA GLY A 36 -10.79 0.34 28.13
C GLY A 36 -11.73 0.31 26.92
N LYS A 37 -11.30 -0.24 25.80
CA LYS A 37 -12.14 -0.45 24.61
C LYS A 37 -12.74 -1.84 24.64
N GLU A 38 -14.05 -1.91 24.41
CA GLU A 38 -14.77 -3.19 24.32
C GLU A 38 -14.69 -3.74 22.90
N GLY A 39 -14.35 -5.03 22.78
CA GLY A 39 -14.32 -5.80 21.55
C GLY A 39 -15.45 -6.84 21.49
N ASP A 40 -15.15 -7.98 20.89
CA ASP A 40 -16.12 -9.04 20.63
C ASP A 40 -16.64 -9.70 21.91
N THR A 41 -17.90 -10.14 21.84
CA THR A 41 -18.56 -10.90 22.92
C THR A 41 -18.74 -12.34 22.50
N TYR A 42 -18.31 -13.26 23.36
CA TYR A 42 -18.41 -14.70 23.14
C TYR A 42 -19.36 -15.28 24.17
N THR A 43 -20.46 -15.89 23.69
CA THR A 43 -21.50 -16.46 24.55
C THR A 43 -21.37 -17.98 24.60
N ALA A 44 -21.49 -18.52 25.82
CA ALA A 44 -21.48 -19.96 26.02
C ALA A 44 -22.76 -20.61 25.48
N SER A 45 -22.60 -21.72 24.77
CA SER A 45 -23.72 -22.52 24.29
C SER A 45 -23.60 -23.96 24.81
N ASN A 46 -24.67 -24.46 25.41
CA ASN A 46 -24.70 -25.81 25.96
C ASN A 46 -23.52 -26.10 26.93
N GLY A 47 -23.18 -25.12 27.78
CA GLY A 47 -22.09 -25.26 28.76
C GLY A 47 -20.68 -25.23 28.11
N THR A 48 -20.55 -24.80 26.87
CA THR A 48 -19.28 -24.64 26.19
C THR A 48 -19.11 -23.19 25.73
N LEU A 49 -17.99 -22.58 26.07
CA LEU A 49 -17.54 -21.28 25.58
C LEU A 49 -16.42 -21.52 24.55
N THR A 50 -16.60 -21.01 23.33
CA THR A 50 -15.55 -21.09 22.31
C THR A 50 -14.93 -19.70 22.13
N LEU A 51 -13.63 -19.61 22.26
CA LEU A 51 -12.84 -18.39 22.14
C LEU A 51 -11.90 -18.49 20.92
N PRO A 52 -11.50 -17.37 20.33
CA PRO A 52 -10.45 -17.35 19.32
C PRO A 52 -9.15 -17.90 19.90
N TYR A 53 -8.28 -18.45 19.06
CA TYR A 53 -7.03 -19.04 19.53
C TYR A 53 -6.12 -18.03 20.24
N SER A 54 -6.13 -16.78 19.79
CA SER A 54 -5.39 -15.65 20.38
C SER A 54 -5.73 -15.41 21.85
N ALA A 55 -6.92 -15.78 22.30
CA ALA A 55 -7.34 -15.62 23.69
C ALA A 55 -6.42 -16.33 24.70
N LYS A 56 -5.68 -17.37 24.28
CA LYS A 56 -4.70 -18.06 25.13
C LYS A 56 -3.63 -17.13 25.68
N ALA A 57 -3.14 -16.21 24.86
CA ALA A 57 -2.09 -15.26 25.25
C ALA A 57 -2.65 -14.00 25.94
N GLU A 58 -3.95 -13.74 25.80
CA GLU A 58 -4.58 -12.49 26.25
C GLU A 58 -5.73 -12.69 27.23
N MET A 59 -5.70 -13.78 28.00
CA MET A 59 -6.80 -14.13 28.93
C MET A 59 -7.13 -13.01 29.93
N GLY A 60 -6.16 -12.21 30.35
CA GLY A 60 -6.37 -11.07 31.21
C GLY A 60 -7.27 -9.96 30.65
N ASN A 61 -7.47 -9.95 29.34
CA ASN A 61 -8.30 -8.96 28.66
C ASN A 61 -9.76 -9.36 28.49
N TYR A 62 -10.18 -10.51 29.07
CA TYR A 62 -11.55 -10.97 28.97
C TYR A 62 -12.33 -10.69 30.27
N LYS A 63 -13.49 -10.03 30.14
CA LYS A 63 -14.45 -9.80 31.20
C LYS A 63 -15.59 -10.80 31.13
N VAL A 64 -15.99 -11.32 32.29
CA VAL A 64 -17.09 -12.30 32.41
C VAL A 64 -18.41 -11.58 32.65
N TYR A 65 -19.45 -12.07 32.02
CA TYR A 65 -20.84 -11.66 32.21
C TYR A 65 -21.69 -12.90 32.47
N ALA A 66 -22.42 -12.89 33.57
CA ALA A 66 -23.35 -13.96 33.95
C ALA A 66 -24.74 -13.35 34.18
N GLN A 67 -25.75 -13.90 33.55
CA GLN A 67 -27.14 -13.51 33.77
C GLN A 67 -27.83 -14.63 34.55
N THR A 68 -28.32 -14.29 35.73
CA THR A 68 -29.08 -15.19 36.62
C THR A 68 -30.54 -14.77 36.63
N ASN A 69 -31.39 -15.59 37.27
CA ASN A 69 -32.75 -15.17 37.60
C ASN A 69 -32.76 -14.03 38.61
N SER A 70 -33.91 -13.31 38.64
CA SER A 70 -34.09 -12.15 39.54
C SER A 70 -33.82 -12.53 40.99
N GLY A 71 -32.95 -11.79 41.66
CA GLY A 71 -32.54 -11.99 43.01
C GLY A 71 -31.47 -13.06 43.26
N ALA A 72 -31.14 -13.88 42.26
CA ALA A 72 -30.03 -14.83 42.38
C ALA A 72 -28.70 -14.12 42.07
N VAL A 73 -27.64 -14.55 42.76
CA VAL A 73 -26.29 -14.03 42.64
C VAL A 73 -25.37 -15.11 42.13
N ALA A 74 -24.50 -14.77 41.17
CA ALA A 74 -23.46 -15.67 40.69
C ALA A 74 -22.12 -15.30 41.33
N ALA A 75 -21.42 -16.27 41.88
CA ALA A 75 -20.08 -16.17 42.38
C ALA A 75 -19.13 -17.06 41.56
N TYR A 76 -17.86 -16.70 41.55
CA TYR A 76 -16.83 -17.36 40.80
C TYR A 76 -16.00 -18.32 41.67
N GLY A 77 -15.85 -19.57 41.23
CA GLY A 77 -15.11 -20.61 41.98
C GLY A 77 -15.66 -20.84 43.38
N ASP A 78 -14.75 -21.08 44.33
CA ASP A 78 -15.04 -21.19 45.74
C ASP A 78 -14.98 -19.83 46.46
N SER A 79 -14.76 -18.73 45.73
CA SER A 79 -14.67 -17.40 46.28
C SER A 79 -16.05 -16.82 46.55
N SER A 80 -16.15 -16.01 47.59
CA SER A 80 -17.36 -15.24 47.91
C SER A 80 -17.48 -13.97 47.08
N ASP A 81 -16.63 -13.80 46.07
CA ASP A 81 -16.65 -12.63 45.20
C ASP A 81 -17.83 -12.71 44.26
N GLU A 82 -18.84 -11.93 44.58
CA GLU A 82 -20.05 -11.81 43.76
C GLU A 82 -19.69 -11.20 42.40
N ILE A 83 -20.23 -11.80 41.34
CA ILE A 83 -20.26 -11.17 40.00
C ILE A 83 -21.41 -10.16 40.05
N GLU A 84 -21.16 -8.97 40.60
CA GLU A 84 -22.15 -7.90 40.60
C GLU A 84 -22.54 -7.54 39.16
N ASN A 85 -23.80 -7.76 38.85
CA ASN A 85 -24.35 -7.43 37.50
C ASN A 85 -23.46 -7.87 36.31
N GLY A 86 -22.77 -8.97 36.53
CA GLY A 86 -22.11 -9.65 35.44
C GLY A 86 -20.75 -9.15 35.02
N VAL A 87 -19.97 -8.48 35.86
CA VAL A 87 -18.64 -8.01 35.36
C VAL A 87 -17.51 -8.44 36.29
N THR A 88 -16.86 -9.53 35.91
CA THR A 88 -15.54 -9.89 36.51
C THR A 88 -14.54 -10.02 35.38
N THR A 89 -13.35 -9.42 35.54
CA THR A 89 -12.27 -9.59 34.59
C THR A 89 -11.71 -11.02 34.71
N LEU A 90 -11.59 -11.73 33.59
CA LEU A 90 -10.84 -12.97 33.53
C LEU A 90 -9.35 -12.63 33.74
N GLY A 91 -8.90 -12.62 34.97
CA GLY A 91 -7.47 -12.47 35.28
C GLY A 91 -6.70 -13.75 34.92
N THR A 92 -5.37 -13.63 34.77
CA THR A 92 -4.44 -14.74 34.49
C THR A 92 -4.41 -15.84 35.52
N THR A 93 -5.12 -15.66 36.63
CA THR A 93 -5.04 -16.53 37.82
C THR A 93 -6.36 -17.11 38.25
N GLY A 94 -7.21 -17.58 37.35
CA GLY A 94 -8.17 -18.31 38.03
C GLY A 94 -9.56 -18.54 37.49
N LEU A 95 -9.96 -18.00 36.39
CA LEU A 95 -11.29 -18.30 35.84
C LEU A 95 -11.33 -19.56 35.02
N ILE A 96 -10.22 -19.89 34.37
CA ILE A 96 -10.07 -21.15 33.62
C ILE A 96 -9.12 -22.02 34.44
N ASP A 97 -9.61 -23.15 34.84
CA ASP A 97 -8.74 -24.20 35.34
C ASP A 97 -7.79 -24.64 34.24
N ALA A 98 -6.49 -24.37 34.41
CA ALA A 98 -5.47 -24.62 33.38
C ALA A 98 -5.37 -26.11 32.97
N GLU A 99 -5.70 -27.02 33.91
CA GLU A 99 -5.66 -28.45 33.60
C GLU A 99 -6.94 -28.92 32.90
N THR A 100 -8.10 -28.38 33.26
CA THR A 100 -9.40 -28.86 32.78
C THR A 100 -10.03 -27.96 31.74
N SER A 101 -9.49 -26.76 31.53
CA SER A 101 -10.05 -25.70 30.64
C SER A 101 -11.52 -25.44 30.95
N LYS A 102 -11.82 -25.22 32.24
CA LYS A 102 -13.17 -25.04 32.75
C LYS A 102 -13.29 -23.78 33.60
N ILE A 103 -14.49 -23.20 33.57
CA ILE A 103 -14.92 -22.13 34.47
C ILE A 103 -16.01 -22.69 35.36
N THR A 104 -15.86 -22.54 36.67
CA THR A 104 -16.86 -22.95 37.60
C THR A 104 -17.55 -21.73 38.22
N LEU A 105 -18.87 -21.68 38.09
CA LEU A 105 -19.70 -20.63 38.68
C LEU A 105 -20.62 -21.25 39.75
N THR A 106 -20.75 -20.58 40.89
CA THR A 106 -21.70 -20.92 41.92
C THR A 106 -22.84 -19.91 41.90
N VAL A 107 -24.05 -20.33 41.62
CA VAL A 107 -25.24 -19.47 41.63
C VAL A 107 -26.04 -19.75 42.90
N ILE A 108 -26.27 -18.68 43.69
CA ILE A 108 -26.99 -18.71 44.93
C ILE A 108 -28.34 -18.03 44.74
N ALA A 109 -29.42 -18.74 45.00
CA ALA A 109 -30.75 -18.17 44.87
C ALA A 109 -31.03 -17.17 46.00
N GLU A 110 -31.93 -16.22 45.72
CA GLU A 110 -32.50 -15.33 46.71
C GLU A 110 -33.37 -16.16 47.68
N SER A 111 -32.80 -16.71 48.73
CA SER A 111 -33.54 -17.53 49.66
C SER A 111 -33.85 -16.79 50.98
N TYR A 112 -35.12 -16.61 51.30
CA TYR A 112 -35.57 -15.89 52.51
C TYR A 112 -35.87 -16.80 53.69
N SER A 113 -35.96 -18.10 53.50
CA SER A 113 -36.48 -19.01 54.54
C SER A 113 -35.50 -20.12 55.02
N GLY A 114 -34.23 -19.79 55.09
CA GLY A 114 -33.27 -20.65 55.82
C GLY A 114 -32.58 -21.75 55.00
N ASP A 115 -33.14 -22.21 53.86
CA ASP A 115 -32.50 -23.16 52.97
C ASP A 115 -31.95 -22.43 51.74
N VAL A 116 -30.64 -22.19 51.75
CA VAL A 116 -29.95 -21.56 50.59
C VAL A 116 -29.88 -22.56 49.47
N VAL A 117 -30.53 -22.27 48.35
CA VAL A 117 -30.40 -23.07 47.12
C VAL A 117 -29.18 -22.62 46.37
N VAL A 118 -28.21 -23.51 46.24
CA VAL A 118 -26.95 -23.28 45.51
C VAL A 118 -26.86 -24.25 44.33
N ARG A 119 -26.50 -23.75 43.18
CA ARG A 119 -26.17 -24.56 41.99
C ARG A 119 -24.81 -24.21 41.43
N THR A 120 -24.05 -25.23 41.11
CA THR A 120 -22.75 -25.07 40.47
C THR A 120 -22.89 -25.33 38.97
N TYR A 121 -22.40 -24.42 38.17
CA TYR A 121 -22.34 -24.52 36.72
C TYR A 121 -20.88 -24.62 36.28
N THR A 122 -20.60 -25.60 35.43
CA THR A 122 -19.28 -25.79 34.85
C THR A 122 -19.34 -25.46 33.37
N ILE A 123 -18.58 -24.48 32.94
CA ILE A 123 -18.49 -24.07 31.56
C ILE A 123 -17.13 -24.52 31.02
N THR A 124 -17.16 -25.34 29.98
CA THR A 124 -15.94 -25.80 29.31
C THR A 124 -15.49 -24.75 28.33
N VAL A 125 -14.23 -24.32 28.43
CA VAL A 125 -13.62 -23.39 27.50
C VAL A 125 -12.91 -24.19 26.43
N LYS A 126 -13.19 -23.84 25.17
CA LYS A 126 -12.51 -24.34 23.99
C LYS A 126 -11.96 -23.18 23.20
N TYR A 127 -10.89 -23.43 22.49
CA TYR A 127 -10.34 -22.47 21.55
C TYR A 127 -10.67 -22.92 20.13
N GLU A 128 -10.85 -21.96 19.23
CA GLU A 128 -10.88 -22.23 17.80
C GLU A 128 -9.59 -22.93 17.37
N ASN A 129 -9.64 -23.57 16.22
CA ASN A 129 -8.43 -24.20 15.69
C ASN A 129 -7.40 -23.13 15.33
N ALA A 130 -6.19 -23.29 15.85
CA ALA A 130 -5.08 -22.42 15.50
C ALA A 130 -4.78 -22.50 14.02
N LYS A 131 -4.52 -21.36 13.41
CA LYS A 131 -4.01 -21.29 12.04
C LYS A 131 -2.53 -21.68 12.04
N THR A 132 -2.19 -22.64 11.20
CA THR A 132 -0.84 -23.20 11.12
C THR A 132 -0.09 -22.81 9.85
N ALA A 133 -0.78 -22.14 8.93
CA ALA A 133 -0.15 -21.65 7.71
C ALA A 133 0.87 -20.53 8.05
N ARG A 134 2.03 -20.59 7.40
CA ARG A 134 3.15 -19.67 7.58
C ARG A 134 3.79 -19.33 6.24
N SER A 135 3.00 -18.79 5.34
CA SER A 135 3.49 -18.44 4.01
C SER A 135 3.32 -16.96 3.74
N LEU A 136 4.33 -16.41 3.09
CA LEU A 136 4.32 -15.11 2.47
C LEU A 136 3.95 -15.30 1.00
N THR A 137 2.97 -14.55 0.50
CA THR A 137 2.49 -14.63 -0.89
C THR A 137 2.97 -13.48 -1.75
N SER A 138 3.11 -12.29 -1.18
CA SER A 138 3.66 -11.13 -1.87
C SER A 138 4.26 -10.14 -0.88
N ALA A 139 5.17 -9.32 -1.39
CA ALA A 139 5.69 -8.14 -0.73
C ALA A 139 5.66 -6.98 -1.71
N GLU A 140 5.60 -5.76 -1.20
CA GLU A 140 5.62 -4.54 -1.97
C GLU A 140 6.61 -3.57 -1.34
N PHE A 141 7.40 -2.92 -2.17
CA PHE A 141 8.36 -1.92 -1.75
C PHE A 141 8.00 -0.57 -2.36
N VAL A 142 8.23 0.50 -1.62
CA VAL A 142 7.96 1.87 -2.04
C VAL A 142 9.27 2.64 -2.08
N GLY A 143 9.55 3.27 -3.22
CA GLY A 143 10.68 4.16 -3.35
C GLY A 143 10.47 5.49 -2.63
N THR A 144 11.56 6.09 -2.15
CA THR A 144 11.56 7.45 -1.64
C THR A 144 12.32 8.35 -2.61
N ASN A 145 11.89 9.58 -2.76
CA ASN A 145 12.64 10.61 -3.44
C ASN A 145 13.63 11.30 -2.48
N GLU A 146 14.47 12.23 -3.00
CA GLU A 146 15.47 13.02 -2.24
C GLU A 146 14.91 13.73 -1.00
N GLU A 147 13.59 13.93 -0.93
CA GLU A 147 12.92 14.58 0.21
C GLU A 147 12.38 13.56 1.23
N SER A 148 12.74 12.29 1.15
CA SER A 148 12.23 11.20 1.99
C SER A 148 10.70 11.06 1.95
N LYS A 149 10.08 11.51 0.87
CA LYS A 149 8.64 11.34 0.66
C LYS A 149 8.39 10.07 -0.12
N ILE A 150 7.46 9.26 0.39
CA ILE A 150 6.93 8.11 -0.32
C ILE A 150 6.06 8.64 -1.46
N THR A 151 6.38 8.25 -2.69
CA THR A 151 5.57 8.57 -3.87
C THR A 151 4.90 7.30 -4.39
N GLU A 152 3.60 7.34 -4.64
CA GLU A 152 2.84 6.19 -5.18
C GLU A 152 3.38 5.71 -6.54
N ASP A 153 4.09 6.58 -7.26
CA ASP A 153 4.66 6.30 -8.58
C ASP A 153 5.88 5.37 -8.54
N ASN A 154 6.47 5.16 -7.36
CA ASN A 154 7.66 4.34 -7.16
C ASN A 154 7.38 3.05 -6.37
N THR A 155 6.29 2.39 -6.67
CA THR A 155 5.93 1.10 -6.05
C THR A 155 6.54 -0.06 -6.83
N TYR A 156 7.26 -0.92 -6.13
CA TYR A 156 7.92 -2.10 -6.70
C TYR A 156 7.30 -3.37 -6.17
N ALA A 157 6.59 -4.10 -7.03
CA ALA A 157 6.00 -5.37 -6.68
C ALA A 157 7.06 -6.48 -6.63
N ALA A 158 7.02 -7.28 -5.58
CA ALA A 158 7.92 -8.39 -5.39
C ALA A 158 7.26 -9.72 -5.80
N LYS A 159 8.04 -10.60 -6.42
CA LYS A 159 7.56 -11.88 -6.92
C LYS A 159 8.16 -13.04 -6.14
N LYS A 160 7.29 -13.89 -5.59
CA LYS A 160 7.69 -15.13 -4.91
C LYS A 160 8.29 -16.12 -5.91
N GLY A 161 9.37 -16.78 -5.47
CA GLY A 161 10.07 -17.81 -6.22
C GLY A 161 10.84 -18.75 -5.32
N THR A 162 11.75 -19.48 -5.94
CA THR A 162 12.75 -20.30 -5.24
C THR A 162 14.09 -20.13 -5.95
N ALA A 163 15.18 -20.23 -5.20
CA ALA A 163 16.53 -20.26 -5.72
C ALA A 163 17.33 -21.39 -5.10
N LYS A 164 18.47 -21.71 -5.68
CA LYS A 164 19.50 -22.53 -5.05
C LYS A 164 20.37 -21.62 -4.20
N ALA A 165 20.68 -22.04 -3.00
CA ALA A 165 21.55 -21.32 -2.08
C ALA A 165 22.43 -22.31 -1.31
N ASP A 166 23.67 -21.92 -1.06
CA ASP A 166 24.54 -22.55 -0.09
C ASP A 166 24.23 -21.91 1.28
N ILE A 167 23.57 -22.66 2.14
CA ILE A 167 23.21 -22.18 3.49
C ILE A 167 24.22 -22.69 4.52
N ASP A 168 24.77 -23.89 4.30
CA ASP A 168 25.73 -24.55 5.20
C ASP A 168 26.99 -24.91 4.42
N ALA A 169 28.15 -24.76 5.04
CA ALA A 169 29.47 -25.07 4.44
C ALA A 169 29.68 -26.51 3.99
N ASP A 170 28.64 -27.31 3.88
CA ASP A 170 28.65 -28.74 3.57
C ASP A 170 28.44 -29.09 2.08
N ASP A 171 28.60 -28.13 1.14
CA ASP A 171 28.65 -28.32 -0.33
C ASP A 171 27.39 -28.80 -1.05
N GLU A 172 26.21 -28.81 -0.46
CA GLU A 172 24.96 -29.11 -1.17
C GLU A 172 24.05 -27.91 -1.25
N ASP A 173 23.86 -27.37 -2.48
CA ASP A 173 22.89 -26.29 -2.73
C ASP A 173 21.46 -26.65 -2.30
N GLU A 174 20.92 -25.99 -1.32
CA GLU A 174 19.55 -26.14 -0.90
C GLU A 174 18.58 -25.31 -1.74
N THR A 175 17.32 -25.71 -1.78
CA THR A 175 16.27 -24.91 -2.42
C THR A 175 15.60 -24.04 -1.37
N VAL A 176 15.78 -22.74 -1.48
CA VAL A 176 15.22 -21.75 -0.56
C VAL A 176 14.06 -20.97 -1.17
N ASN A 177 13.14 -20.48 -0.32
CA ASN A 177 12.09 -19.59 -0.79
C ASN A 177 12.66 -18.18 -0.98
N THR A 178 12.24 -17.52 -2.06
CA THR A 178 12.72 -16.19 -2.40
C THR A 178 11.57 -15.22 -2.68
N ILE A 179 11.86 -13.93 -2.49
CA ILE A 179 11.09 -12.80 -2.94
C ILE A 179 12.00 -11.94 -3.81
N LYS A 180 11.76 -11.96 -5.11
CA LYS A 180 12.50 -11.14 -6.07
C LYS A 180 11.81 -9.82 -6.29
N VAL A 181 12.48 -8.72 -5.99
CA VAL A 181 12.05 -7.36 -6.30
C VAL A 181 12.70 -6.93 -7.60
N THR A 182 11.92 -6.46 -8.55
CA THR A 182 12.47 -5.92 -9.80
C THR A 182 12.29 -4.41 -9.79
N VAL A 183 13.41 -3.69 -9.88
CA VAL A 183 13.43 -2.22 -9.98
C VAL A 183 13.81 -1.80 -11.38
N PRO A 184 13.48 -0.56 -11.81
CA PRO A 184 13.89 -0.03 -13.11
C PRO A 184 15.41 -0.09 -13.31
N PHE A 185 15.86 -0.20 -14.55
CA PHE A 185 17.29 -0.16 -14.87
C PHE A 185 17.97 1.12 -14.37
N SER A 186 17.25 2.25 -14.42
CA SER A 186 17.71 3.56 -13.97
C SER A 186 17.74 3.72 -12.45
N PHE A 187 17.36 2.69 -11.67
CA PHE A 187 17.43 2.76 -10.22
C PHE A 187 18.88 2.90 -9.74
N GLU A 188 19.21 4.06 -9.16
CA GLU A 188 20.57 4.39 -8.73
C GLU A 188 20.76 4.09 -7.24
N THR A 189 21.71 3.21 -6.94
CA THR A 189 22.06 2.82 -5.57
C THR A 189 23.30 3.55 -5.05
N VAL A 190 24.00 4.29 -5.91
CA VAL A 190 25.39 4.73 -5.67
C VAL A 190 25.49 5.91 -4.70
N ASN A 191 24.44 6.73 -4.58
CA ASN A 191 24.51 7.93 -3.75
C ASN A 191 23.49 7.92 -2.59
N GLU A 192 22.87 6.79 -2.28
CA GLU A 192 21.77 6.68 -1.29
C GLU A 192 20.55 7.58 -1.62
N GLU A 193 20.49 8.12 -2.83
CA GLU A 193 19.42 9.04 -3.26
C GLU A 193 18.13 8.31 -3.56
N GLN A 194 18.20 7.02 -3.96
CA GLN A 194 17.06 6.17 -4.17
C GLN A 194 17.09 4.98 -3.22
N THR A 195 16.16 4.98 -2.30
CA THR A 195 15.93 3.87 -1.38
C THR A 195 14.52 3.33 -1.59
N ALA A 196 14.33 2.05 -1.34
CA ALA A 196 12.99 1.47 -1.33
C ALA A 196 12.79 0.72 -0.02
N TYR A 197 11.67 0.98 0.62
CA TYR A 197 11.29 0.42 1.91
C TYR A 197 10.15 -0.57 1.74
N LEU A 198 10.08 -1.55 2.62
CA LEU A 198 8.98 -2.49 2.66
C LEU A 198 7.68 -1.77 3.04
N ASN A 199 6.70 -1.78 2.13
CA ASN A 199 5.42 -1.10 2.27
C ASN A 199 4.28 -2.05 2.66
N ALA A 200 4.28 -3.26 2.10
CA ALA A 200 3.24 -4.23 2.38
C ALA A 200 3.75 -5.67 2.32
N LEU A 201 3.20 -6.51 3.18
CA LEU A 201 3.36 -7.96 3.17
C LEU A 201 1.99 -8.62 3.11
N THR A 202 1.81 -9.57 2.20
CA THR A 202 0.64 -10.44 2.21
C THR A 202 1.02 -11.79 2.76
N LEU A 203 0.58 -12.07 3.96
CA LEU A 203 0.83 -13.31 4.68
C LEU A 203 -0.39 -14.24 4.63
N SER A 204 -0.17 -15.50 4.95
CA SER A 204 -1.29 -16.40 5.26
C SER A 204 -2.05 -15.87 6.49
N ASP A 205 -3.34 -16.17 6.55
CA ASP A 205 -4.25 -15.69 7.58
C ASP A 205 -3.73 -16.00 8.99
N GLY A 206 -3.60 -14.99 9.84
CA GLY A 206 -3.08 -15.06 11.20
C GLY A 206 -1.57 -15.22 11.33
N ALA A 207 -0.81 -15.28 10.23
CA ALA A 207 0.64 -15.34 10.29
C ALA A 207 1.25 -13.95 10.55
N THR A 208 2.43 -13.93 11.18
CA THR A 208 3.22 -12.73 11.48
C THR A 208 4.61 -12.88 10.90
N ALA A 209 5.19 -11.80 10.41
CA ALA A 209 6.54 -11.74 9.88
C ALA A 209 7.53 -11.17 10.90
N TYR A 210 8.71 -11.75 10.92
CA TYR A 210 9.81 -11.38 11.81
C TYR A 210 11.12 -11.28 11.01
N ASP A 211 12.02 -10.47 11.49
CA ASP A 211 13.39 -10.43 11.00
C ASP A 211 14.25 -11.61 11.52
N ALA A 212 15.54 -11.59 11.23
CA ALA A 212 16.47 -12.64 11.67
C ALA A 212 16.74 -12.61 13.17
N ASP A 213 16.53 -11.50 13.85
CA ASP A 213 16.73 -11.35 15.28
C ASP A 213 15.48 -11.71 16.08
N GLY A 214 14.34 -11.92 15.42
CA GLY A 214 13.06 -12.24 16.03
C GLY A 214 12.25 -11.01 16.39
N GLU A 215 12.58 -9.86 15.81
CA GLU A 215 11.77 -8.65 15.95
C GLU A 215 10.65 -8.66 14.89
N GLU A 216 9.45 -8.25 15.29
CA GLU A 216 8.30 -8.18 14.38
C GLU A 216 8.54 -7.10 13.32
N ILE A 217 8.33 -7.47 12.05
CA ILE A 217 8.52 -6.54 10.93
C ILE A 217 7.37 -5.55 10.87
N TYR A 218 7.70 -4.27 10.96
CA TYR A 218 6.78 -3.17 10.79
C TYR A 218 6.83 -2.61 9.37
N LEU A 219 5.68 -2.16 8.87
CA LEU A 219 5.54 -1.61 7.52
C LEU A 219 5.75 -0.10 7.53
N VAL A 220 6.08 0.46 6.38
CA VAL A 220 6.17 1.91 6.19
C VAL A 220 4.83 2.57 6.54
N GLY A 221 4.84 3.59 7.42
CA GLY A 221 3.65 4.33 7.82
C GLY A 221 3.02 3.89 9.15
N ASP A 222 3.54 2.88 9.82
CA ASP A 222 3.22 2.60 11.21
C ASP A 222 3.82 3.69 12.11
N GLU A 223 2.97 4.41 12.85
CA GLU A 223 3.32 5.66 13.57
C GLU A 223 4.48 5.53 14.58
N ASP A 224 4.89 4.32 14.93
CA ASP A 224 5.86 4.05 16.00
C ASP A 224 7.20 3.47 15.51
N ASN A 225 7.43 3.30 14.21
CA ASN A 225 8.63 2.61 13.72
C ASN A 225 9.30 3.29 12.54
N ASP A 226 10.60 3.51 12.68
CA ASP A 226 11.49 3.81 11.57
C ASP A 226 11.58 2.59 10.65
N ALA A 227 10.97 2.67 9.47
CA ALA A 227 11.01 1.64 8.44
C ALA A 227 12.40 1.46 7.80
N SER A 228 13.46 1.86 8.51
CA SER A 228 14.84 1.93 8.02
C SER A 228 15.52 0.58 7.84
N ASP A 229 14.99 -0.49 8.45
CA ASP A 229 15.71 -1.78 8.50
C ASP A 229 15.53 -2.65 7.25
N PHE A 230 14.56 -2.35 6.39
CA PHE A 230 14.29 -3.09 5.15
C PHE A 230 14.52 -2.24 3.92
N VAL A 231 15.80 -1.97 3.62
CA VAL A 231 16.23 -1.13 2.51
C VAL A 231 16.81 -1.97 1.38
N LEU A 232 16.37 -1.75 0.14
CA LEU A 232 16.82 -2.50 -1.05
C LEU A 232 18.30 -2.31 -1.40
N THR A 233 18.98 -1.31 -0.86
CA THR A 233 20.34 -0.90 -1.27
C THR A 233 21.42 -1.97 -1.17
N GLY A 234 21.27 -3.01 -0.36
CA GLY A 234 22.28 -4.06 -0.19
C GLY A 234 22.01 -5.35 -0.98
N MET A 235 20.89 -5.46 -1.70
CA MET A 235 20.37 -6.75 -2.18
C MET A 235 20.59 -7.03 -3.67
N PHE A 236 21.26 -6.14 -4.43
CA PHE A 236 21.32 -6.25 -5.89
C PHE A 236 22.25 -7.34 -6.42
N ASP A 237 23.29 -7.69 -5.67
CA ASP A 237 24.27 -8.68 -6.09
C ASP A 237 24.08 -10.03 -5.37
N ALA A 238 22.87 -10.28 -4.89
CA ALA A 238 22.56 -11.48 -4.13
C ALA A 238 22.45 -12.76 -4.99
N VAL A 239 22.32 -12.63 -6.32
CA VAL A 239 22.20 -13.78 -7.22
C VAL A 239 23.37 -13.79 -8.21
N ASP A 240 24.07 -14.92 -8.28
CA ASP A 240 25.19 -15.12 -9.21
C ASP A 240 24.72 -15.35 -10.65
N SER A 241 25.68 -15.42 -11.60
CA SER A 241 25.41 -15.68 -13.02
C SER A 241 24.78 -17.06 -13.31
N ASN A 242 24.81 -17.99 -12.36
CA ASN A 242 24.19 -19.32 -12.47
C ASN A 242 22.77 -19.33 -11.87
N GLY A 243 22.36 -18.25 -11.22
CA GLY A 243 21.06 -18.14 -10.56
C GLY A 243 21.07 -18.63 -9.11
N ASN A 244 22.25 -18.84 -8.51
CA ASN A 244 22.37 -19.22 -7.10
C ASN A 244 22.31 -17.97 -6.23
N LEU A 245 21.59 -18.08 -5.11
CA LEU A 245 21.41 -17.01 -4.14
C LEU A 245 22.51 -17.05 -3.09
N ASP A 246 23.17 -15.92 -2.89
CA ASP A 246 24.03 -15.63 -1.76
C ASP A 246 23.14 -15.09 -0.62
N VAL A 247 22.84 -15.91 0.36
CA VAL A 247 21.91 -15.57 1.45
C VAL A 247 22.44 -14.46 2.33
N ASP A 248 23.76 -14.26 2.41
CA ASP A 248 24.38 -13.19 3.19
C ASP A 248 24.14 -11.81 2.58
N LYS A 249 23.75 -11.77 1.30
CA LYS A 249 23.38 -10.53 0.58
C LYS A 249 21.89 -10.34 0.42
N ALA A 250 21.08 -11.22 0.98
CA ALA A 250 19.64 -11.15 0.95
C ALA A 250 19.09 -10.83 2.34
N ILE A 251 17.92 -10.20 2.41
CA ILE A 251 17.24 -9.99 3.69
C ILE A 251 16.35 -11.20 3.97
N ALA A 252 16.53 -11.80 5.15
CA ALA A 252 15.70 -12.92 5.59
C ALA A 252 14.42 -12.41 6.29
N ILE A 253 13.27 -12.87 5.82
CA ILE A 253 11.98 -12.69 6.47
C ILE A 253 11.48 -14.04 6.95
N TYR A 254 11.26 -14.17 8.25
CA TYR A 254 10.72 -15.37 8.88
C TYR A 254 9.21 -15.21 9.11
N VAL A 255 8.42 -16.11 8.57
CA VAL A 255 6.96 -16.10 8.74
C VAL A 255 6.57 -17.18 9.74
N LEU A 256 6.05 -16.75 10.89
CA LEU A 256 5.49 -17.62 11.92
C LEU A 256 3.99 -17.76 11.74
N SER A 257 3.44 -18.94 12.06
CA SER A 257 1.99 -19.16 12.11
C SER A 257 1.38 -18.54 13.36
N GLU A 258 0.06 -18.23 13.31
CA GLU A 258 -0.70 -17.84 14.50
C GLU A 258 -0.43 -18.76 15.69
N LYS A 259 -0.44 -20.08 15.40
CA LYS A 259 -0.19 -21.09 16.44
C LYS A 259 1.15 -20.89 17.15
N ALA A 260 2.23 -20.72 16.40
CA ALA A 260 3.58 -20.57 16.96
C ALA A 260 3.68 -19.30 17.83
N VAL A 261 3.19 -18.17 17.30
CA VAL A 261 3.22 -16.88 18.02
C VAL A 261 2.40 -16.91 19.29
N ILE A 262 1.17 -17.43 19.22
CA ILE A 262 0.27 -17.44 20.39
C ILE A 262 0.74 -18.44 21.45
N ASP A 263 1.24 -19.60 21.06
CA ASP A 263 1.77 -20.57 22.01
C ASP A 263 3.01 -20.04 22.73
N ALA A 264 3.92 -19.36 22.03
CA ALA A 264 5.08 -18.70 22.63
C ALA A 264 4.64 -17.62 23.65
N LYS A 265 3.76 -16.72 23.25
CA LYS A 265 3.22 -15.67 24.12
C LYS A 265 2.51 -16.25 25.34
N ALA A 266 1.73 -17.31 25.19
CA ALA A 266 1.03 -17.98 26.30
C ALA A 266 1.99 -18.68 27.27
N ALA A 267 3.13 -19.17 26.76
CA ALA A 267 4.19 -19.76 27.58
C ALA A 267 5.16 -18.73 28.17
N ALA A 268 5.00 -17.45 27.86
CA ALA A 268 5.97 -16.39 28.14
C ALA A 268 7.37 -16.71 27.58
N GLU A 269 7.41 -17.38 26.42
CA GLU A 269 8.63 -17.68 25.67
C GLU A 269 8.96 -16.49 24.77
N GLU A 270 10.22 -16.11 24.73
CA GLU A 270 10.69 -15.03 23.89
C GLU A 270 10.79 -15.46 22.43
N ILE A 271 10.26 -14.65 21.52
CA ILE A 271 10.45 -14.83 20.08
C ILE A 271 11.76 -14.13 19.72
N ASN A 272 12.83 -14.90 19.57
CA ASN A 272 14.18 -14.47 19.25
C ASN A 272 14.69 -15.19 17.98
N ALA A 273 15.94 -14.94 17.58
CA ALA A 273 16.57 -15.53 16.41
C ALA A 273 16.44 -17.07 16.35
N ASP A 274 16.72 -17.76 17.47
CA ASP A 274 16.63 -19.23 17.53
C ASP A 274 15.19 -19.70 17.36
N PHE A 275 14.23 -18.98 17.96
CA PHE A 275 12.81 -19.32 17.87
C PHE A 275 12.30 -19.17 16.43
N VAL A 276 12.60 -18.05 15.75
CA VAL A 276 12.12 -17.80 14.37
C VAL A 276 12.77 -18.77 13.40
N ALA A 277 14.04 -19.10 13.56
CA ALA A 277 14.74 -20.09 12.75
C ALA A 277 14.14 -21.51 12.92
N ALA A 278 13.79 -21.92 14.14
CA ALA A 278 13.21 -23.22 14.40
C ALA A 278 11.76 -23.38 13.97
N ASN A 279 10.94 -22.32 14.07
CA ASN A 279 9.49 -22.36 13.92
C ASN A 279 8.95 -21.64 12.69
N GLY A 280 9.77 -20.78 12.05
CA GLY A 280 9.40 -19.97 10.91
C GLY A 280 9.55 -20.67 9.56
N THR A 281 8.99 -20.05 8.54
CA THR A 281 9.36 -20.31 7.13
C THR A 281 10.14 -19.09 6.66
N VAL A 282 11.40 -19.31 6.27
CA VAL A 282 12.25 -18.21 5.79
C VAL A 282 12.00 -17.92 4.32
N TYR A 283 12.00 -16.62 4.00
CA TYR A 283 11.97 -16.05 2.65
C TYR A 283 13.12 -15.07 2.51
N TYR A 284 13.98 -15.30 1.52
CA TYR A 284 15.09 -14.40 1.23
C TYR A 284 14.67 -13.36 0.20
N VAL A 285 14.71 -12.09 0.58
CA VAL A 285 14.37 -10.96 -0.29
C VAL A 285 15.62 -10.44 -0.95
N TYR A 286 15.59 -10.32 -2.27
CA TYR A 286 16.67 -9.73 -3.05
C TYR A 286 16.11 -8.88 -4.20
N ALA A 287 16.93 -7.95 -4.69
CA ALA A 287 16.56 -7.05 -5.77
C ALA A 287 17.35 -7.35 -7.04
N VAL A 288 16.73 -7.11 -8.18
CA VAL A 288 17.38 -7.12 -9.49
C VAL A 288 16.94 -5.89 -10.26
N LYS A 289 17.85 -5.34 -11.07
CA LYS A 289 17.47 -4.33 -12.05
C LYS A 289 16.81 -5.00 -13.25
N ASP A 290 15.79 -4.34 -13.80
CA ASP A 290 15.20 -4.74 -15.07
C ASP A 290 16.21 -4.55 -16.19
N ASP A 291 15.99 -5.22 -17.32
CA ASP A 291 16.79 -5.00 -18.51
C ASP A 291 16.53 -3.57 -19.02
N ALA A 292 17.61 -2.89 -19.43
CA ALA A 292 17.49 -1.57 -20.03
C ALA A 292 16.60 -1.62 -21.27
N ALA A 293 15.68 -0.65 -21.39
CA ALA A 293 14.82 -0.58 -22.55
C ALA A 293 15.64 -0.27 -23.84
N GLU A 294 15.50 -1.12 -24.85
CA GLU A 294 16.22 -0.99 -26.15
C GLU A 294 15.54 -0.04 -27.13
N GLY A 295 14.33 0.42 -26.84
CA GLY A 295 13.55 1.27 -27.74
C GLY A 295 14.21 2.63 -27.96
N ASN A 296 14.56 2.97 -29.22
CA ASN A 296 15.21 4.23 -29.60
C ASN A 296 14.49 4.93 -30.77
N SER A 297 13.18 4.85 -30.82
CA SER A 297 12.41 5.41 -31.92
C SER A 297 11.64 6.66 -31.54
N LEU A 298 11.61 7.65 -32.40
CA LEU A 298 10.68 8.75 -32.34
C LEU A 298 9.32 8.27 -32.88
N THR A 299 8.29 8.35 -32.06
CA THR A 299 6.96 7.81 -32.37
C THR A 299 6.04 8.86 -32.98
N SER A 300 6.08 10.10 -32.49
CA SER A 300 5.35 11.23 -33.05
C SER A 300 6.00 12.57 -32.70
N ILE A 301 5.59 13.61 -33.41
CA ILE A 301 5.89 15.00 -33.10
C ILE A 301 4.60 15.78 -33.23
N GLU A 302 4.28 16.61 -32.26
CA GLU A 302 3.09 17.46 -32.22
C GLU A 302 3.50 18.91 -31.94
N SER A 303 2.88 19.88 -32.64
CA SER A 303 3.00 21.29 -32.26
C SER A 303 1.90 21.63 -31.23
N THR A 304 2.30 22.15 -30.09
CA THR A 304 1.35 22.35 -28.98
C THR A 304 0.85 23.78 -28.84
N LEU A 305 1.59 24.78 -29.31
CA LEU A 305 1.27 26.19 -29.06
C LEU A 305 0.98 27.00 -30.36
N ASN A 306 1.24 26.47 -31.56
CA ASN A 306 1.12 27.23 -32.76
C ASN A 306 0.53 26.40 -33.92
N GLU A 307 -0.71 26.73 -34.30
CA GLU A 307 -1.43 26.07 -35.39
C GLU A 307 -0.73 26.20 -36.75
N ASN A 308 0.21 27.17 -36.89
CA ASN A 308 0.93 27.46 -38.14
C ASN A 308 2.25 26.69 -38.27
N VAL A 309 2.71 26.04 -37.21
CA VAL A 309 3.89 25.17 -37.25
C VAL A 309 3.44 23.72 -37.35
N THR A 310 3.95 23.01 -38.31
CA THR A 310 3.66 21.57 -38.43
C THR A 310 4.96 20.76 -38.40
N ALA A 311 4.93 19.63 -37.72
CA ALA A 311 6.05 18.72 -37.69
C ALA A 311 5.61 17.30 -38.07
N LYS A 312 6.45 16.58 -38.77
CA LYS A 312 6.16 15.23 -39.27
C LYS A 312 7.41 14.37 -39.29
N VAL A 313 7.27 13.15 -38.81
CA VAL A 313 8.30 12.09 -38.90
C VAL A 313 7.98 11.19 -40.09
N SER A 314 8.96 10.96 -40.95
CA SER A 314 8.87 9.98 -42.04
C SER A 314 10.16 9.16 -42.11
N GLY A 315 10.11 7.92 -41.65
CA GLY A 315 11.29 7.09 -41.45
C GLY A 315 12.26 7.73 -40.46
N THR A 316 13.43 8.11 -40.88
CA THR A 316 14.44 8.82 -40.07
C THR A 316 14.55 10.31 -40.41
N THR A 317 13.56 10.88 -41.11
CA THR A 317 13.53 12.29 -41.41
C THR A 317 12.42 12.99 -40.67
N ILE A 318 12.77 14.04 -39.98
CA ILE A 318 11.87 14.96 -39.30
C ILE A 318 11.72 16.17 -40.21
N THR A 319 10.51 16.50 -40.62
CA THR A 319 10.23 17.71 -41.38
C THR A 319 9.42 18.66 -40.52
N ILE A 320 9.98 19.86 -40.27
CA ILE A 320 9.34 20.93 -39.50
C ILE A 320 9.04 22.04 -40.50
N THR A 321 7.78 22.44 -40.61
CA THR A 321 7.37 23.51 -41.50
C THR A 321 6.93 24.71 -40.67
N VAL A 322 7.55 25.84 -40.87
CA VAL A 322 7.31 27.08 -40.15
C VAL A 322 6.91 28.22 -41.10
N PRO A 323 6.09 29.20 -40.65
CA PRO A 323 5.84 30.42 -41.41
C PRO A 323 7.10 31.23 -41.61
N GLY A 324 7.22 31.93 -42.78
CA GLY A 324 8.36 32.80 -43.06
C GLY A 324 8.55 33.94 -42.05
N SER A 325 7.46 34.41 -41.45
CA SER A 325 7.54 35.41 -40.39
C SER A 325 8.29 34.94 -39.16
N TYR A 326 8.26 33.64 -38.87
CA TYR A 326 8.93 33.07 -37.67
C TYR A 326 10.46 33.11 -37.84
N ALA A 327 10.95 32.86 -39.06
CA ALA A 327 12.37 32.91 -39.38
C ALA A 327 12.92 34.34 -39.36
N GLU A 328 12.09 35.34 -39.74
CA GLU A 328 12.48 36.76 -39.73
C GLU A 328 12.46 37.39 -38.35
N GLU A 329 11.56 36.92 -37.47
CA GLU A 329 11.32 37.50 -36.14
C GLU A 329 11.88 36.63 -35.02
N GLU A 330 12.56 35.52 -35.34
CA GLU A 330 13.04 34.50 -34.39
C GLU A 330 11.94 34.08 -33.38
N THR A 331 10.71 33.91 -33.91
CA THR A 331 9.57 33.60 -33.08
C THR A 331 9.69 32.20 -32.48
N GLU A 332 9.56 32.10 -31.19
CA GLU A 332 9.58 30.81 -30.50
C GLU A 332 8.29 30.01 -30.75
N PHE A 333 8.46 28.69 -30.88
CA PHE A 333 7.38 27.71 -30.97
C PHE A 333 7.72 26.46 -30.20
N THR A 334 6.72 25.68 -29.86
CA THR A 334 6.88 24.47 -29.05
C THR A 334 6.56 23.23 -29.86
N LEU A 335 7.45 22.25 -29.83
CA LEU A 335 7.23 20.92 -30.37
C LEU A 335 7.30 19.89 -29.25
N ASN A 336 6.34 18.99 -29.23
CA ASN A 336 6.32 17.85 -28.35
C ASN A 336 6.75 16.60 -29.13
N PHE A 337 7.87 16.02 -28.73
CA PHE A 337 8.41 14.79 -29.30
C PHE A 337 8.05 13.60 -28.42
N LYS A 338 7.41 12.61 -28.99
CA LYS A 338 7.16 11.34 -28.31
C LYS A 338 8.16 10.30 -28.77
N THR A 339 8.95 9.81 -27.83
CA THR A 339 9.94 8.75 -28.06
C THR A 339 9.40 7.38 -27.65
N SER A 340 10.18 6.34 -27.87
CA SER A 340 9.99 5.05 -27.20
C SER A 340 10.06 5.24 -25.69
N LYS A 341 9.40 4.36 -24.93
CA LYS A 341 9.40 4.40 -23.46
C LYS A 341 10.84 4.41 -22.94
N LEU A 342 11.15 5.29 -22.01
CA LEU A 342 12.46 5.47 -21.38
C LEU A 342 13.59 5.91 -22.34
N ALA A 343 13.25 6.34 -23.55
CA ALA A 343 14.23 6.92 -24.47
C ALA A 343 14.27 8.44 -24.33
N SER A 344 15.44 9.03 -24.58
CA SER A 344 15.66 10.48 -24.58
C SER A 344 16.04 10.99 -25.97
N LEU A 345 15.64 12.23 -26.29
CA LEU A 345 16.06 12.93 -27.50
C LEU A 345 17.27 13.79 -27.16
N VAL A 346 18.38 13.60 -27.88
CA VAL A 346 19.64 14.35 -27.67
C VAL A 346 20.16 14.93 -29.00
N VAL A 347 20.88 16.04 -28.95
CA VAL A 347 21.53 16.66 -30.15
C VAL A 347 22.93 16.18 -30.35
N ASP A 348 23.61 15.70 -29.33
CA ASP A 348 24.98 15.20 -29.38
C ASP A 348 25.05 13.80 -28.77
N GLN A 349 25.76 12.89 -29.42
CA GLN A 349 25.98 11.51 -28.89
C GLN A 349 27.01 11.47 -27.77
N ASP A 350 27.92 12.45 -27.75
CA ASP A 350 29.02 12.50 -26.78
C ASP A 350 28.65 13.28 -25.49
N ALA A 351 27.45 13.87 -25.46
CA ALA A 351 27.05 14.65 -24.30
C ALA A 351 26.52 13.73 -23.17
N ASP A 352 27.17 13.79 -22.02
CA ASP A 352 26.62 13.36 -20.70
C ASP A 352 25.40 14.23 -20.29
N THR A 353 24.77 14.90 -21.26
CA THR A 353 23.75 15.90 -21.03
C THR A 353 22.38 15.27 -20.98
N GLU A 354 21.59 15.81 -20.07
CA GLU A 354 20.14 15.69 -20.06
C GLU A 354 19.59 15.86 -21.48
N GLY A 355 18.69 14.98 -21.87
CA GLY A 355 18.10 15.03 -23.20
C GLY A 355 17.40 16.35 -23.45
N LEU A 356 17.38 16.83 -24.72
CA LEU A 356 16.61 18.02 -25.12
C LEU A 356 15.13 17.89 -24.78
N VAL A 357 14.65 16.67 -24.81
CA VAL A 357 13.28 16.27 -24.43
C VAL A 357 13.35 14.83 -23.98
N SER A 358 13.01 14.58 -22.75
CA SER A 358 12.77 13.22 -22.28
C SER A 358 11.27 13.07 -22.03
N ASP A 359 10.59 12.34 -22.91
CA ASP A 359 9.23 11.87 -22.63
C ASP A 359 9.34 10.45 -22.08
N ASN A 360 9.76 10.33 -20.83
CA ASN A 360 9.84 9.07 -20.09
C ASN A 360 8.46 8.48 -19.76
N GLY A 361 7.39 9.03 -20.39
CA GLY A 361 6.03 8.77 -19.95
C GLY A 361 5.69 9.53 -18.68
N ASN A 362 6.55 10.43 -18.24
CA ASN A 362 6.28 11.33 -17.13
C ASN A 362 5.36 12.46 -17.63
N GLU A 363 4.13 12.49 -17.15
CA GLU A 363 3.16 13.53 -17.52
C GLU A 363 3.58 14.93 -17.06
N ASP A 364 4.49 15.03 -16.09
CA ASP A 364 4.98 16.30 -15.52
C ASP A 364 5.85 17.11 -16.50
N LEU A 365 6.49 16.47 -17.48
CA LEU A 365 7.25 17.18 -18.54
C LEU A 365 6.37 17.88 -19.58
N LYS A 366 5.07 17.61 -19.61
CA LYS A 366 4.12 18.33 -20.46
C LYS A 366 3.91 19.77 -20.01
N ASP A 367 4.19 20.06 -18.77
CA ASP A 367 3.92 21.35 -18.13
C ASP A 367 5.17 22.25 -18.00
N ASP A 368 6.35 21.78 -18.41
CA ASP A 368 7.56 22.63 -18.45
C ASP A 368 7.78 23.21 -19.87
N PRO A 369 7.33 24.44 -20.10
CA PRO A 369 7.43 25.08 -21.41
C PRO A 369 8.87 25.44 -21.80
N GLU A 370 9.84 25.39 -20.89
CA GLU A 370 11.22 25.80 -21.17
C GLU A 370 12.02 24.72 -21.92
N THR A 371 11.71 23.44 -21.71
CA THR A 371 12.43 22.34 -22.35
C THR A 371 11.97 22.04 -23.79
N THR A 372 10.86 22.60 -24.23
CA THR A 372 10.23 22.31 -25.52
C THR A 372 10.19 23.49 -26.48
N LYS A 373 10.85 24.60 -26.18
CA LYS A 373 10.90 25.79 -27.03
C LYS A 373 11.94 25.69 -28.11
N PHE A 374 11.52 26.02 -29.30
CA PHE A 374 12.37 26.11 -30.51
C PHE A 374 12.22 27.49 -31.14
N SER A 375 13.30 28.01 -31.69
CA SER A 375 13.27 29.10 -32.65
C SER A 375 13.91 28.66 -33.99
N VAL A 376 13.66 29.39 -35.06
CA VAL A 376 14.22 29.12 -36.37
C VAL A 376 14.81 30.40 -36.94
N ASP A 377 16.00 30.32 -37.56
CA ASP A 377 16.62 31.45 -38.25
C ASP A 377 16.21 31.48 -39.74
N ALA A 378 16.70 32.51 -40.48
CA ALA A 378 16.43 32.69 -41.90
C ALA A 378 16.99 31.56 -42.79
N ASP A 379 18.01 30.87 -42.38
CA ASP A 379 18.63 29.73 -43.06
C ASP A 379 17.91 28.39 -42.72
N GLY A 380 16.95 28.44 -41.84
CA GLY A 380 16.18 27.29 -41.41
C GLY A 380 16.86 26.42 -40.34
N ASN A 381 17.89 26.96 -39.68
CA ASN A 381 18.47 26.28 -38.50
C ASN A 381 17.53 26.42 -37.29
N LEU A 382 17.43 25.37 -36.50
CA LEU A 382 16.65 25.37 -35.27
C LEU A 382 17.56 25.64 -34.09
N THR A 383 17.09 26.38 -33.11
CA THR A 383 17.72 26.50 -31.81
C THR A 383 16.77 25.90 -30.77
N ALA A 384 17.30 24.99 -29.95
CA ALA A 384 16.58 24.36 -28.83
C ALA A 384 17.45 24.37 -27.57
N GLY A 385 16.96 24.97 -26.49
CA GLY A 385 17.70 25.03 -25.22
C GLY A 385 19.10 25.66 -25.36
N GLY A 386 19.28 26.61 -26.32
CA GLY A 386 20.57 27.24 -26.62
C GLY A 386 21.47 26.44 -27.56
N THR A 387 21.07 25.27 -28.00
CA THR A 387 21.83 24.45 -28.98
C THR A 387 21.28 24.62 -30.40
N GLU A 388 22.15 24.96 -31.35
CA GLU A 388 21.78 25.08 -32.74
C GLU A 388 21.78 23.73 -33.47
N ILE A 389 20.71 23.44 -34.19
CA ILE A 389 20.55 22.28 -35.07
C ILE A 389 20.46 22.80 -36.51
N ALA A 390 21.51 22.64 -37.27
CA ALA A 390 21.52 23.07 -38.68
C ALA A 390 20.39 22.40 -39.49
N ASN A 391 19.88 23.11 -40.52
CA ASN A 391 18.95 22.51 -41.47
C ASN A 391 19.63 21.35 -42.21
N GLY A 392 19.09 20.14 -42.10
CA GLY A 392 19.74 18.91 -42.55
C GLY A 392 20.67 18.29 -41.51
N GLY A 393 20.77 18.90 -40.33
CA GLY A 393 21.51 18.38 -39.18
C GLY A 393 20.88 17.14 -38.58
N LYS A 394 21.53 16.60 -37.55
CA LYS A 394 21.11 15.34 -36.94
C LYS A 394 20.68 15.58 -35.50
N ILE A 395 19.70 14.80 -35.07
CA ILE A 395 19.36 14.57 -33.69
C ILE A 395 19.28 13.08 -33.45
N TYR A 396 19.37 12.67 -32.21
CA TYR A 396 19.46 11.25 -31.87
C TYR A 396 18.42 10.91 -30.82
N VAL A 397 17.83 9.74 -30.95
CA VAL A 397 17.03 9.12 -29.88
C VAL A 397 17.89 8.06 -29.23
N ARG A 398 18.22 8.27 -27.95
CA ARG A 398 19.01 7.35 -27.15
C ARG A 398 18.05 6.48 -26.34
N SER A 399 18.16 5.15 -26.48
CA SER A 399 17.46 4.21 -25.59
C SER A 399 18.03 4.27 -24.19
N GLU A 400 17.32 3.72 -23.22
CA GLU A 400 17.83 3.54 -21.86
C GLU A 400 19.10 2.67 -21.84
N SER A 401 19.21 1.68 -22.77
CA SER A 401 20.42 0.86 -22.95
C SER A 401 21.60 1.61 -23.56
N GLY A 402 21.44 2.89 -23.96
CA GLY A 402 22.48 3.70 -24.57
C GLY A 402 22.57 3.60 -26.10
N GLU A 403 21.72 2.81 -26.75
CA GLU A 403 21.72 2.67 -28.20
C GLU A 403 21.09 3.88 -28.90
N PHE A 404 21.74 4.38 -29.95
CA PHE A 404 21.30 5.57 -30.66
C PHE A 404 20.62 5.27 -32.02
N LYS A 405 19.52 5.96 -32.29
CA LYS A 405 18.94 6.06 -33.61
C LYS A 405 18.98 7.50 -34.12
N THR A 406 19.60 7.68 -35.29
CA THR A 406 19.81 8.98 -35.87
C THR A 406 18.61 9.43 -36.67
N TYR A 407 18.21 10.69 -36.50
CA TYR A 407 17.20 11.37 -37.29
C TYR A 407 17.81 12.62 -37.92
N THR A 408 17.43 12.88 -39.19
CA THR A 408 17.80 14.11 -39.91
C THR A 408 16.67 15.11 -39.79
N VAL A 409 16.99 16.31 -39.33
CA VAL A 409 16.04 17.42 -39.25
C VAL A 409 16.05 18.22 -40.53
N LYS A 410 14.88 18.41 -41.13
CA LYS A 410 14.66 19.26 -42.26
C LYS A 410 13.67 20.33 -41.90
N THR A 411 14.10 21.58 -41.92
CA THR A 411 13.23 22.72 -41.74
C THR A 411 12.79 23.26 -43.10
N VAL A 412 11.52 23.55 -43.24
CA VAL A 412 10.92 24.20 -44.39
C VAL A 412 10.33 25.52 -43.95
N VAL A 413 10.96 26.61 -44.36
CA VAL A 413 10.44 27.95 -44.11
C VAL A 413 9.54 28.31 -45.29
N ASN A 414 8.25 28.51 -45.00
CA ASN A 414 7.30 28.93 -46.05
C ASN A 414 7.58 30.36 -46.45
N GLU A 415 7.39 30.66 -47.74
CA GLU A 415 7.46 32.05 -48.23
C GLU A 415 6.40 32.87 -47.48
N LYS A 416 6.76 34.12 -47.16
CA LYS A 416 5.84 35.07 -46.55
C LYS A 416 4.71 35.36 -47.54
N GLU A 417 3.48 35.16 -47.12
CA GLU A 417 2.35 35.56 -47.92
C GLU A 417 2.28 37.09 -48.02
N ASP A 418 2.64 37.65 -49.16
CA ASP A 418 2.54 39.08 -49.44
C ASP A 418 1.08 39.55 -49.69
N GLY A 419 0.18 38.60 -49.75
CA GLY A 419 -1.22 38.84 -50.13
C GLY A 419 -2.10 39.16 -48.94
N ALA A 420 -2.22 40.43 -48.54
CA ALA A 420 -3.29 40.89 -47.69
C ALA A 420 -4.62 41.07 -48.48
N GLU A 421 -5.02 40.04 -49.22
CA GLU A 421 -6.25 40.12 -50.01
C GLU A 421 -7.43 39.52 -49.26
N LEU A 422 -8.48 40.29 -49.14
CA LEU A 422 -9.74 39.87 -48.56
C LEU A 422 -10.45 38.94 -49.57
N THR A 423 -10.45 37.61 -49.34
CA THR A 423 -11.03 36.63 -50.28
C THR A 423 -12.53 36.43 -50.12
N SER A 424 -13.08 36.70 -48.96
CA SER A 424 -14.54 36.67 -48.75
C SER A 424 -14.97 37.50 -47.55
N VAL A 425 -16.13 38.11 -47.65
CA VAL A 425 -16.82 38.81 -46.55
C VAL A 425 -18.28 38.44 -46.56
N SER A 426 -18.89 38.26 -45.42
CA SER A 426 -20.34 38.15 -45.29
C SER A 426 -20.82 38.95 -44.10
N VAL A 427 -21.97 39.59 -44.26
CA VAL A 427 -22.68 40.33 -43.20
C VAL A 427 -24.06 39.72 -43.04
N ASN A 428 -24.35 39.18 -41.85
CA ASN A 428 -25.61 38.48 -41.56
C ASN A 428 -25.97 37.39 -42.60
N GLY A 429 -24.98 36.64 -43.08
CA GLY A 429 -25.17 35.58 -44.08
C GLY A 429 -25.28 36.08 -45.52
N ILE A 430 -25.23 37.39 -45.78
CA ILE A 430 -25.22 37.96 -47.11
C ILE A 430 -23.76 38.12 -47.59
N ARG A 431 -23.42 37.46 -48.65
CA ARG A 431 -22.06 37.51 -49.23
C ARG A 431 -21.78 38.83 -49.92
N ALA A 432 -20.68 39.46 -49.59
CA ALA A 432 -20.22 40.66 -50.22
C ALA A 432 -19.51 40.37 -51.55
N SER A 433 -19.56 41.31 -52.49
CA SER A 433 -18.67 41.34 -53.64
C SER A 433 -17.43 42.15 -53.33
N ILE A 434 -16.25 41.61 -53.69
CA ILE A 434 -14.95 42.21 -53.47
C ILE A 434 -14.40 42.60 -54.84
N SER A 435 -14.04 43.87 -55.00
CA SER A 435 -13.38 44.36 -56.23
C SER A 435 -12.24 45.30 -55.84
N GLY A 436 -11.03 44.82 -55.98
CA GLY A 436 -9.83 45.47 -55.49
C GLY A 436 -9.91 45.67 -53.99
N LYS A 437 -9.77 46.89 -53.49
CA LYS A 437 -9.85 47.22 -52.05
C LYS A 437 -11.27 47.61 -51.59
N THR A 438 -12.27 47.43 -52.45
CA THR A 438 -13.66 47.81 -52.17
C THR A 438 -14.49 46.57 -51.91
N VAL A 439 -15.14 46.52 -50.74
CA VAL A 439 -16.11 45.49 -50.36
C VAL A 439 -17.50 46.09 -50.46
N THR A 440 -18.37 45.51 -51.26
CA THR A 440 -19.78 45.97 -51.39
C THR A 440 -20.70 44.89 -50.88
N VAL A 441 -21.50 45.22 -49.90
CA VAL A 441 -22.58 44.38 -49.36
C VAL A 441 -23.91 44.97 -49.80
N ASN A 442 -24.68 44.27 -50.61
CA ASN A 442 -26.02 44.68 -51.00
C ASN A 442 -27.01 44.08 -49.98
N LEU A 443 -27.47 44.93 -49.10
CA LEU A 443 -28.51 44.55 -48.13
C LEU A 443 -29.88 44.62 -48.83
N PRO A 444 -30.83 43.73 -48.51
CA PRO A 444 -32.18 43.74 -49.08
C PRO A 444 -33.00 44.92 -48.59
#